data_847ff9e9f5ae5448148dc67e28ed697c
#
_entry.id   847ff9e9f5ae5448148dc67e28ed697c
#
_cell.length_a   1.000
_cell.length_b   1.000
_cell.length_c   1.000
_cell.angle_alpha   90.00
_cell.angle_beta   90.00
_cell.angle_gamma   90.00
#
_symmetry.space_group_name_H-M   'P 1'
#
loop_
_entity.id
_entity.type
_entity.pdbx_description
1 polymer ?
#
loop_
_entity_poly.entity_id
_entity_poly.type
_entity_poly.pdbx_seq_one_letter_code
_entity_poly.pdbx_strand_id
1 'polypeptide(L)'
;MNSNQPHLLLPPAPARVFLVGIGGIGMSGLAQLLKHLGYSVAGSDRGLHDPDKQELYQKLTGQRIALFPQDGSGIASWKPDLLIYSAAVEADNPDFLAAPNIPLMHRASALAQSINRIPATQIAVAGSCGKTSVTGWLSSALHSLGRRILMVNGGYCNDFETAEWPGNFYADPNPEFLLVEVDESDRSIREFSPDYAILLNIGNDHYSADELRQVFTAFLHKTRCGAVLPTALQLLCPDHLPVRFFAEQAVSGKQTDTTAFPENYQATPEGCQFQMHGFPSPIICQQNGLHSAWNAAAVLQLLSLLIKDGLLQNKLAELPSSLSAFRGVRQRFELLSTPGDSCPRINDYAHNPEKISAALAAARARFGSPLLAVFQPHGFAPLGFMREALKQSLHQALQPGDQLILLPVYYAGGSSSHKPTSREVADELQAAGLPVTAADTREQAEQIIRNHSHKKCVLVMGARDASLRHWTQQLKP
;
A
#
# COMPACT_ATOMS: atom_id res chain seq x y z
N MET A 1 14.15 -11.75 20.50
CA MET A 1 13.17 -11.63 21.61
C MET A 1 12.61 -13.01 21.89
N ASN A 2 12.60 -13.43 23.15
CA ASN A 2 12.32 -14.81 23.57
C ASN A 2 10.90 -15.26 23.22
N SER A 3 10.79 -16.45 22.62
CA SER A 3 9.54 -17.12 22.18
C SER A 3 8.62 -17.61 23.32
N ASN A 4 8.84 -17.19 24.56
CA ASN A 4 8.13 -17.68 25.76
C ASN A 4 7.39 -16.58 26.54
N GLN A 5 7.11 -15.41 25.98
CA GLN A 5 6.18 -14.49 26.62
C GLN A 5 4.73 -14.97 26.37
N PRO A 6 3.88 -15.05 27.41
CA PRO A 6 2.47 -15.36 27.22
C PRO A 6 1.87 -14.38 26.20
N HIS A 7 1.05 -14.89 25.26
CA HIS A 7 0.37 -14.05 24.28
C HIS A 7 -0.43 -12.97 25.01
N LEU A 8 0.08 -11.74 24.95
CA LEU A 8 -0.61 -10.59 25.53
C LEU A 8 -1.96 -10.41 24.81
N LEU A 9 -3.03 -10.39 25.58
CA LEU A 9 -4.37 -10.16 25.04
C LEU A 9 -4.68 -8.65 25.02
N LEU A 10 -5.33 -8.21 23.96
CA LEU A 10 -5.89 -6.87 23.88
C LEU A 10 -6.97 -6.74 24.98
N PRO A 11 -6.86 -5.78 25.92
CA PRO A 11 -7.82 -5.63 27.01
C PRO A 11 -9.25 -5.36 26.45
N PRO A 12 -10.31 -5.62 27.20
CA PRO A 12 -11.66 -5.26 26.75
C PRO A 12 -11.84 -3.73 26.72
N ALA A 13 -12.66 -3.23 25.76
CA ALA A 13 -13.09 -1.83 25.79
C ALA A 13 -13.96 -1.55 27.03
N PRO A 14 -13.84 -0.36 27.64
CA PRO A 14 -13.22 0.88 27.12
C PRO A 14 -11.78 1.14 27.62
N ALA A 15 -10.92 0.16 27.65
CA ALA A 15 -9.51 0.34 28.06
C ALA A 15 -8.84 1.51 27.32
N ARG A 16 -7.83 2.10 27.97
CA ARG A 16 -7.04 3.22 27.46
C ARG A 16 -5.83 2.70 26.72
N VAL A 17 -5.80 2.85 25.41
CA VAL A 17 -4.70 2.41 24.55
C VAL A 17 -3.92 3.59 23.99
N PHE A 18 -2.59 3.46 23.93
CA PHE A 18 -1.70 4.49 23.42
C PHE A 18 -0.84 3.95 22.28
N LEU A 19 -0.86 4.62 21.13
CA LEU A 19 -0.16 4.21 19.93
C LEU A 19 1.10 5.06 19.72
N VAL A 20 2.27 4.43 19.75
CA VAL A 20 3.55 5.11 19.52
C VAL A 20 3.78 5.21 18.01
N GLY A 21 3.96 6.42 17.49
CA GLY A 21 4.07 6.70 16.05
C GLY A 21 2.70 6.70 15.34
N ILE A 22 1.68 7.30 15.95
CA ILE A 22 0.28 7.26 15.47
C ILE A 22 0.07 7.90 14.10
N GLY A 23 0.96 8.81 13.67
CA GLY A 23 0.93 9.43 12.33
C GLY A 23 1.35 8.51 11.19
N GLY A 24 1.83 7.29 11.48
CA GLY A 24 2.09 6.27 10.46
C GLY A 24 0.78 5.71 9.89
N ILE A 25 0.75 5.39 8.59
CA ILE A 25 -0.49 4.95 7.89
C ILE A 25 -1.15 3.74 8.59
N GLY A 26 -0.38 2.70 8.90
CA GLY A 26 -0.91 1.52 9.57
C GLY A 26 -1.30 1.76 11.03
N MET A 27 -0.61 2.69 11.71
CA MET A 27 -0.92 3.05 13.10
C MET A 27 -2.19 3.90 13.19
N SER A 28 -2.34 4.89 12.30
CA SER A 28 -3.55 5.73 12.25
C SER A 28 -4.80 4.93 11.84
N GLY A 29 -4.66 3.95 10.94
CA GLY A 29 -5.76 3.03 10.62
C GLY A 29 -6.19 2.18 11.81
N LEU A 30 -5.22 1.60 12.54
CA LEU A 30 -5.49 0.85 13.77
C LEU A 30 -6.09 1.74 14.88
N ALA A 31 -5.63 2.98 15.03
CA ALA A 31 -6.17 3.91 16.01
C ALA A 31 -7.68 4.16 15.77
N GLN A 32 -8.07 4.36 14.53
CA GLN A 32 -9.47 4.55 14.14
C GLN A 32 -10.30 3.27 14.36
N LEU A 33 -9.76 2.09 14.03
CA LEU A 33 -10.41 0.80 14.33
C LEU A 33 -10.63 0.62 15.84
N LEU A 34 -9.62 0.86 16.67
CA LEU A 34 -9.74 0.76 18.12
C LEU A 34 -10.77 1.76 18.66
N LYS A 35 -10.79 2.98 18.12
CA LYS A 35 -11.81 3.97 18.46
C LYS A 35 -13.22 3.49 18.09
N HIS A 36 -13.40 2.90 16.90
CA HIS A 36 -14.65 2.29 16.44
C HIS A 36 -15.11 1.16 17.38
N LEU A 37 -14.17 0.37 17.92
CA LEU A 37 -14.44 -0.70 18.89
C LEU A 37 -14.69 -0.20 20.33
N GLY A 38 -14.73 1.12 20.55
CA GLY A 38 -15.09 1.72 21.85
C GLY A 38 -13.93 1.92 22.82
N TYR A 39 -12.68 1.80 22.37
CA TYR A 39 -11.52 2.12 23.20
C TYR A 39 -11.35 3.63 23.40
N SER A 40 -10.73 3.98 24.51
CA SER A 40 -10.15 5.32 24.71
C SER A 40 -8.77 5.35 24.07
N VAL A 41 -8.62 6.10 22.96
CA VAL A 41 -7.43 6.06 22.12
C VAL A 41 -6.65 7.35 22.21
N ALA A 42 -5.34 7.22 22.40
CA ALA A 42 -4.37 8.30 22.28
C ALA A 42 -3.12 7.80 21.53
N GLY A 43 -2.25 8.72 21.18
CA GLY A 43 -0.93 8.34 20.64
C GLY A 43 0.00 9.52 20.48
N SER A 44 1.25 9.23 20.19
CA SER A 44 2.32 10.19 19.95
C SER A 44 2.88 10.07 18.54
N ASP A 45 3.43 11.17 18.03
CA ASP A 45 4.17 11.15 16.77
C ASP A 45 5.30 12.19 16.77
N ARG A 46 6.45 11.85 16.18
CA ARG A 46 7.57 12.79 15.98
C ARG A 46 7.20 13.93 15.04
N GLY A 47 6.35 13.64 14.05
CA GLY A 47 5.85 14.61 13.07
C GLY A 47 4.60 15.37 13.50
N LEU A 48 4.30 15.49 14.81
CA LEU A 48 3.08 16.14 15.28
C LEU A 48 2.93 17.60 14.80
N HIS A 49 4.05 18.28 14.58
CA HIS A 49 4.10 19.65 14.07
C HIS A 49 4.47 19.75 12.60
N ASP A 50 4.56 18.60 11.89
CA ASP A 50 4.82 18.56 10.47
C ASP A 50 3.61 19.10 9.68
N PRO A 51 3.78 20.20 8.89
CA PRO A 51 2.69 20.78 8.10
C PRO A 51 2.01 19.78 7.17
N ASP A 52 2.76 18.83 6.60
CA ASP A 52 2.25 17.85 5.66
C ASP A 52 1.37 16.75 6.30
N LYS A 53 1.40 16.65 7.64
CA LYS A 53 0.59 15.70 8.41
C LYS A 53 -0.58 16.35 9.13
N GLN A 54 -0.73 17.67 9.09
CA GLN A 54 -1.76 18.39 9.86
C GLN A 54 -3.17 17.95 9.50
N GLU A 55 -3.44 17.68 8.22
CA GLU A 55 -4.75 17.15 7.79
C GLU A 55 -5.09 15.82 8.47
N LEU A 56 -4.14 14.89 8.54
CA LEU A 56 -4.32 13.62 9.26
C LEU A 56 -4.63 13.85 10.73
N TYR A 57 -3.83 14.69 11.40
CA TYR A 57 -3.99 14.94 12.83
C TYR A 57 -5.30 15.64 13.16
N GLN A 58 -5.77 16.57 12.33
CA GLN A 58 -7.08 17.21 12.48
C GLN A 58 -8.21 16.17 12.37
N LYS A 59 -8.15 15.25 11.38
CA LYS A 59 -9.12 14.16 11.23
C LYS A 59 -9.11 13.20 12.42
N LEU A 60 -7.94 12.82 12.94
CA LEU A 60 -7.83 11.98 14.15
C LEU A 60 -8.37 12.66 15.40
N THR A 61 -8.04 13.94 15.59
CA THR A 61 -8.56 14.73 16.72
C THR A 61 -10.07 14.90 16.62
N GLY A 62 -10.62 15.13 15.43
CA GLY A 62 -12.07 15.16 15.18
C GLY A 62 -12.79 13.89 15.61
N GLN A 63 -12.12 12.73 15.47
CA GLN A 63 -12.59 11.43 15.97
C GLN A 63 -12.37 11.23 17.48
N ARG A 64 -11.95 12.27 18.23
CA ARG A 64 -11.64 12.22 19.66
C ARG A 64 -10.50 11.26 20.00
N ILE A 65 -9.48 11.20 19.16
CA ILE A 65 -8.20 10.54 19.42
C ILE A 65 -7.24 11.60 19.94
N ALA A 66 -6.70 11.41 21.16
CA ALA A 66 -5.80 12.40 21.77
C ALA A 66 -4.38 12.24 21.19
N LEU A 67 -3.74 13.38 20.86
CA LEU A 67 -2.41 13.41 20.24
C LEU A 67 -1.40 14.09 21.15
N PHE A 68 -0.20 13.53 21.25
CA PHE A 68 0.89 13.99 22.08
C PHE A 68 2.21 14.04 21.30
N PRO A 69 3.17 14.88 21.69
CA PRO A 69 4.53 14.77 21.19
C PRO A 69 5.14 13.44 21.65
N GLN A 70 6.11 12.93 20.88
CA GLN A 70 6.78 11.67 21.18
C GLN A 70 7.98 11.89 22.12
N ASP A 71 7.72 12.37 23.34
CA ASP A 71 8.70 12.77 24.35
C ASP A 71 8.44 12.14 25.73
N GLY A 72 7.51 11.19 25.83
CA GLY A 72 7.09 10.53 27.07
C GLY A 72 6.03 11.29 27.86
N SER A 73 5.75 12.56 27.59
CA SER A 73 4.76 13.37 28.34
C SER A 73 3.33 12.83 28.19
N GLY A 74 3.01 12.27 27.01
CA GLY A 74 1.73 11.65 26.75
C GLY A 74 1.46 10.45 27.65
N ILE A 75 2.45 9.65 27.99
CA ILE A 75 2.31 8.48 28.87
C ILE A 75 1.93 8.93 30.28
N ALA A 76 2.63 9.92 30.81
CA ALA A 76 2.39 10.44 32.17
C ALA A 76 1.00 11.05 32.33
N SER A 77 0.55 11.80 31.33
CA SER A 77 -0.74 12.50 31.36
C SER A 77 -1.92 11.60 31.00
N TRP A 78 -1.77 10.72 30.00
CA TRP A 78 -2.84 9.81 29.54
C TRP A 78 -3.02 8.58 30.41
N LYS A 79 -1.93 8.05 31.02
CA LYS A 79 -1.90 6.82 31.86
C LYS A 79 -2.55 5.63 31.14
N PRO A 80 -1.99 5.13 30.05
CA PRO A 80 -2.56 4.04 29.28
C PRO A 80 -2.49 2.68 30.02
N ASP A 81 -3.45 1.79 29.68
CA ASP A 81 -3.44 0.38 30.11
C ASP A 81 -2.58 -0.48 29.19
N LEU A 82 -2.34 -0.04 27.96
CA LEU A 82 -1.58 -0.74 26.93
C LEU A 82 -0.90 0.24 25.98
N LEU A 83 0.37 -0.01 25.64
CA LEU A 83 1.07 0.63 24.54
C LEU A 83 1.07 -0.28 23.31
N ILE A 84 0.77 0.31 22.15
CA ILE A 84 0.83 -0.35 20.85
C ILE A 84 1.93 0.31 20.02
N TYR A 85 2.80 -0.50 19.40
CA TYR A 85 3.95 -0.04 18.64
C TYR A 85 4.13 -0.81 17.33
N SER A 86 4.87 -0.23 16.39
CA SER A 86 5.30 -0.88 15.15
C SER A 86 6.80 -1.20 15.18
N ALA A 87 7.25 -2.09 14.29
CA ALA A 87 8.67 -2.43 14.14
C ALA A 87 9.58 -1.24 13.78
N ALA A 88 9.01 -0.10 13.38
CA ALA A 88 9.75 1.12 13.06
C ALA A 88 10.13 1.97 14.30
N VAL A 89 9.63 1.63 15.50
CA VAL A 89 9.93 2.35 16.73
C VAL A 89 11.17 1.76 17.39
N GLU A 90 12.17 2.60 17.66
CA GLU A 90 13.43 2.20 18.28
C GLU A 90 13.23 1.90 19.78
N ALA A 91 14.10 1.04 20.33
CA ALA A 91 14.01 0.59 21.73
C ALA A 91 14.26 1.71 22.76
N ASP A 92 14.98 2.75 22.38
CA ASP A 92 15.30 3.93 23.21
C ASP A 92 14.24 5.06 23.06
N ASN A 93 13.10 4.76 22.46
CA ASN A 93 12.02 5.71 22.28
C ASN A 93 11.56 6.28 23.66
N PRO A 94 11.41 7.63 23.79
CA PRO A 94 11.03 8.25 25.05
C PRO A 94 9.71 7.72 25.65
N ASP A 95 8.74 7.35 24.83
CA ASP A 95 7.46 6.80 25.30
C ASP A 95 7.64 5.43 25.95
N PHE A 96 8.56 4.59 25.44
CA PHE A 96 8.89 3.31 26.08
C PHE A 96 9.60 3.50 27.40
N LEU A 97 10.54 4.46 27.46
CA LEU A 97 11.25 4.79 28.69
C LEU A 97 10.32 5.36 29.77
N ALA A 98 9.28 6.08 29.38
CA ALA A 98 8.26 6.61 30.28
C ALA A 98 7.22 5.56 30.74
N ALA A 99 7.24 4.35 30.16
CA ALA A 99 6.24 3.31 30.38
C ALA A 99 6.83 1.96 30.88
N PRO A 100 7.73 1.91 31.86
CA PRO A 100 8.47 0.68 32.20
C PRO A 100 7.59 -0.48 32.67
N ASN A 101 6.38 -0.19 33.16
CA ASN A 101 5.45 -1.19 33.71
C ASN A 101 4.17 -1.35 32.89
N ILE A 102 4.04 -0.68 31.72
CA ILE A 102 2.87 -0.78 30.89
C ILE A 102 3.10 -1.88 29.84
N PRO A 103 2.14 -2.80 29.66
CA PRO A 103 2.27 -3.85 28.65
C PRO A 103 2.47 -3.26 27.25
N LEU A 104 3.34 -3.91 26.43
CA LEU A 104 3.65 -3.52 25.07
C LEU A 104 3.09 -4.56 24.07
N MET A 105 2.30 -4.14 23.10
CA MET A 105 1.74 -5.00 22.07
C MET A 105 2.17 -4.54 20.68
N HIS A 106 2.59 -5.47 19.84
CA HIS A 106 2.91 -5.16 18.45
C HIS A 106 1.63 -4.82 17.68
N ARG A 107 1.73 -3.84 16.76
CA ARG A 107 0.63 -3.35 15.91
C ARG A 107 -0.18 -4.48 15.25
N ALA A 108 0.51 -5.48 14.71
CA ALA A 108 -0.15 -6.56 14.00
C ALA A 108 -0.96 -7.48 14.92
N SER A 109 -0.45 -7.78 16.13
CA SER A 109 -1.20 -8.54 17.13
C SER A 109 -2.43 -7.77 17.60
N ALA A 110 -2.29 -6.44 17.80
CA ALA A 110 -3.42 -5.58 18.13
C ALA A 110 -4.46 -5.55 16.99
N LEU A 111 -4.03 -5.43 15.73
CA LEU A 111 -4.92 -5.45 14.57
C LEU A 111 -5.63 -6.81 14.46
N ALA A 112 -4.91 -7.93 14.49
CA ALA A 112 -5.49 -9.26 14.36
C ALA A 112 -6.51 -9.54 15.47
N GLN A 113 -6.20 -9.19 16.73
CA GLN A 113 -7.14 -9.34 17.84
C GLN A 113 -8.33 -8.40 17.76
N SER A 114 -8.16 -7.20 17.19
CA SER A 114 -9.24 -6.23 16.99
C SER A 114 -10.24 -6.71 15.94
N ILE A 115 -9.76 -7.17 14.79
CA ILE A 115 -10.64 -7.64 13.70
C ILE A 115 -11.41 -8.90 14.09
N ASN A 116 -10.83 -9.78 14.92
CA ASN A 116 -11.50 -10.98 15.42
C ASN A 116 -12.68 -10.70 16.36
N ARG A 117 -12.87 -9.46 16.81
CA ARG A 117 -14.02 -9.03 17.62
C ARG A 117 -15.21 -8.56 16.78
N ILE A 118 -15.03 -8.46 15.46
CA ILE A 118 -16.03 -7.94 14.54
C ILE A 118 -16.73 -9.15 13.87
N PRO A 119 -18.06 -9.28 14.02
CA PRO A 119 -18.81 -10.39 13.42
C PRO A 119 -19.06 -10.13 11.92
N ALA A 120 -18.02 -10.13 11.12
CA ALA A 120 -18.05 -9.93 9.67
C ALA A 120 -17.17 -10.96 8.96
N THR A 121 -17.48 -11.28 7.70
CA THR A 121 -16.63 -12.12 6.85
C THR A 121 -15.29 -11.44 6.62
N GLN A 122 -14.20 -12.03 7.11
CA GLN A 122 -12.86 -11.45 7.05
C GLN A 122 -12.17 -11.80 5.75
N ILE A 123 -11.72 -10.78 5.03
CA ILE A 123 -10.96 -10.89 3.78
C ILE A 123 -9.60 -10.21 3.98
N ALA A 124 -8.52 -10.98 3.87
CA ALA A 124 -7.16 -10.48 3.99
C ALA A 124 -6.45 -10.45 2.63
N VAL A 125 -5.79 -9.34 2.33
CA VAL A 125 -5.00 -9.16 1.11
C VAL A 125 -3.53 -9.14 1.45
N ALA A 126 -2.78 -10.09 0.89
CA ALA A 126 -1.35 -10.31 1.08
C ALA A 126 -0.57 -10.29 -0.24
N GLY A 127 0.76 -10.18 -0.15
CA GLY A 127 1.68 -10.20 -1.29
C GLY A 127 2.70 -9.06 -1.21
N SER A 128 3.80 -9.16 -1.93
CA SER A 128 4.88 -8.16 -1.89
C SER A 128 4.48 -6.83 -2.55
N CYS A 129 3.63 -6.87 -3.59
CA CYS A 129 3.17 -5.69 -4.32
C CYS A 129 1.65 -5.71 -4.53
N GLY A 130 1.02 -4.52 -4.60
CA GLY A 130 -0.39 -4.39 -4.96
C GLY A 130 -1.39 -4.47 -3.81
N LYS A 131 -0.99 -4.92 -2.61
CA LYS A 131 -1.86 -5.09 -1.43
C LYS A 131 -2.81 -3.92 -1.20
N THR A 132 -2.27 -2.74 -1.04
CA THR A 132 -3.01 -1.49 -0.75
C THR A 132 -4.04 -1.17 -1.83
N SER A 133 -3.65 -1.29 -3.10
CA SER A 133 -4.54 -1.02 -4.23
C SER A 133 -5.67 -2.05 -4.31
N VAL A 134 -5.37 -3.34 -4.12
CA VAL A 134 -6.36 -4.41 -4.18
C VAL A 134 -7.31 -4.36 -2.99
N THR A 135 -6.82 -4.08 -1.78
CA THR A 135 -7.68 -3.90 -0.59
C THR A 135 -8.65 -2.74 -0.81
N GLY A 136 -8.16 -1.58 -1.27
CA GLY A 136 -9.01 -0.44 -1.58
C GLY A 136 -10.00 -0.72 -2.71
N TRP A 137 -9.55 -1.37 -3.79
CA TRP A 137 -10.40 -1.68 -4.94
C TRP A 137 -11.51 -2.67 -4.59
N LEU A 138 -11.17 -3.74 -3.87
CA LEU A 138 -12.17 -4.70 -3.40
C LEU A 138 -13.18 -4.06 -2.46
N SER A 139 -12.72 -3.18 -1.56
CA SER A 139 -13.60 -2.41 -0.68
C SER A 139 -14.57 -1.51 -1.47
N SER A 140 -14.06 -0.78 -2.45
CA SER A 140 -14.86 0.07 -3.34
C SER A 140 -15.88 -0.77 -4.14
N ALA A 141 -15.45 -1.92 -4.68
CA ALA A 141 -16.32 -2.81 -5.44
C ALA A 141 -17.47 -3.37 -4.58
N LEU A 142 -17.18 -3.90 -3.38
CA LEU A 142 -18.20 -4.40 -2.46
C LEU A 142 -19.17 -3.29 -2.02
N HIS A 143 -18.64 -2.10 -1.71
CA HIS A 143 -19.46 -0.96 -1.34
C HIS A 143 -20.36 -0.50 -2.51
N SER A 144 -19.85 -0.48 -3.75
CA SER A 144 -20.65 -0.16 -4.95
C SER A 144 -21.74 -1.21 -5.26
N LEU A 145 -21.54 -2.46 -4.84
CA LEU A 145 -22.52 -3.54 -4.88
C LEU A 145 -23.53 -3.47 -3.73
N GLY A 146 -23.53 -2.38 -2.95
CA GLY A 146 -24.45 -2.14 -1.84
C GLY A 146 -24.14 -2.95 -0.57
N ARG A 147 -22.91 -3.47 -0.43
CA ARG A 147 -22.53 -4.25 0.77
C ARG A 147 -21.93 -3.34 1.83
N ARG A 148 -22.26 -3.61 3.10
CA ARG A 148 -21.68 -2.91 4.24
C ARG A 148 -20.30 -3.47 4.54
N ILE A 149 -19.32 -2.59 4.61
CA ILE A 149 -17.91 -2.97 4.78
C ILE A 149 -17.25 -2.31 6.00
N LEU A 150 -16.21 -2.93 6.50
CA LEU A 150 -15.16 -2.30 7.30
C LEU A 150 -13.83 -2.54 6.59
N MET A 151 -13.06 -1.48 6.39
CA MET A 151 -11.76 -1.53 5.71
C MET A 151 -10.64 -1.00 6.62
N VAL A 152 -9.52 -1.73 6.67
CA VAL A 152 -8.24 -1.25 7.21
C VAL A 152 -7.18 -1.41 6.12
N ASN A 153 -6.70 -0.29 5.59
CA ASN A 153 -5.83 -0.26 4.42
C ASN A 153 -4.46 0.37 4.74
N GLY A 154 -3.43 -0.06 4.05
CA GLY A 154 -2.06 0.49 4.13
C GLY A 154 -1.84 1.77 3.32
N GLY A 155 -2.88 2.42 2.86
CA GLY A 155 -2.87 3.70 2.14
C GLY A 155 -4.21 4.41 2.21
N TYR A 156 -4.23 5.68 1.84
CA TYR A 156 -5.46 6.49 1.81
C TYR A 156 -6.23 6.23 0.53
N CYS A 157 -7.37 5.54 0.65
CA CYS A 157 -8.28 5.24 -0.45
C CYS A 157 -9.17 6.44 -0.74
N ASN A 158 -9.14 6.95 -1.97
CA ASN A 158 -9.86 8.16 -2.37
C ASN A 158 -11.40 8.01 -2.28
N ASP A 159 -11.92 6.79 -2.35
CA ASP A 159 -13.36 6.51 -2.23
C ASP A 159 -13.89 6.68 -0.81
N PHE A 160 -13.02 6.47 0.18
CA PHE A 160 -13.36 6.49 1.60
C PHE A 160 -12.76 7.68 2.35
N GLU A 161 -12.14 8.59 1.62
CA GLU A 161 -11.69 9.85 2.17
C GLU A 161 -12.83 10.85 2.27
N THR A 162 -13.00 11.44 3.47
CA THR A 162 -13.99 12.48 3.75
C THR A 162 -13.37 13.59 4.60
N ALA A 163 -14.15 14.58 4.99
CA ALA A 163 -13.70 15.59 5.95
C ALA A 163 -13.32 14.98 7.33
N GLU A 164 -13.91 13.83 7.68
CA GLU A 164 -13.71 13.17 8.97
C GLU A 164 -12.73 12.00 8.90
N TRP A 165 -12.67 11.33 7.73
CA TRP A 165 -11.92 10.09 7.54
C TRP A 165 -10.73 10.29 6.62
N PRO A 166 -9.51 9.87 7.01
CA PRO A 166 -8.33 9.94 6.16
C PRO A 166 -8.39 9.03 4.92
N GLY A 167 -9.19 7.96 4.96
CA GLY A 167 -9.34 6.98 3.88
C GLY A 167 -8.50 5.70 4.02
N ASN A 168 -7.74 5.54 5.11
CA ASN A 168 -7.04 4.29 5.44
C ASN A 168 -7.82 3.40 6.42
N PHE A 169 -8.93 3.90 6.90
CA PHE A 169 -9.97 3.20 7.66
C PHE A 169 -11.33 3.68 7.20
N TYR A 170 -12.29 2.77 7.15
CA TYR A 170 -13.70 3.04 6.91
C TYR A 170 -14.56 1.96 7.57
N ALA A 171 -15.73 2.30 8.07
CA ALA A 171 -16.67 1.33 8.65
C ALA A 171 -18.13 1.75 8.46
N ASP A 172 -18.90 0.89 7.80
CA ASP A 172 -20.35 0.94 7.84
C ASP A 172 -20.89 0.40 9.17
N PRO A 173 -22.11 0.77 9.58
CA PRO A 173 -22.79 0.13 10.70
C PRO A 173 -23.05 -1.35 10.41
N ASN A 174 -22.70 -2.24 11.36
CA ASN A 174 -22.86 -3.69 11.23
C ASN A 174 -22.29 -4.23 9.90
N PRO A 175 -20.98 -4.16 9.68
CA PRO A 175 -20.36 -4.56 8.43
C PRO A 175 -20.58 -6.06 8.16
N GLU A 176 -20.82 -6.40 6.89
CA GLU A 176 -20.93 -7.78 6.41
C GLU A 176 -19.57 -8.34 6.04
N PHE A 177 -18.69 -7.48 5.54
CA PHE A 177 -17.33 -7.82 5.14
C PHE A 177 -16.31 -6.92 5.86
N LEU A 178 -15.25 -7.54 6.32
CA LEU A 178 -14.07 -6.85 6.87
C LEU A 178 -12.90 -7.11 5.95
N LEU A 179 -12.33 -6.03 5.41
CA LEU A 179 -11.19 -6.06 4.49
C LEU A 179 -9.96 -5.52 5.17
N VAL A 180 -8.88 -6.28 5.14
CA VAL A 180 -7.63 -5.90 5.79
C VAL A 180 -6.43 -6.16 4.90
N GLU A 181 -5.57 -5.17 4.77
CA GLU A 181 -4.23 -5.38 4.23
C GLU A 181 -3.33 -6.00 5.29
N VAL A 182 -2.67 -7.11 4.94
CA VAL A 182 -1.73 -7.78 5.85
C VAL A 182 -0.31 -7.72 5.30
N ASP A 183 0.62 -7.37 6.18
CA ASP A 183 2.02 -7.15 5.82
C ASP A 183 2.87 -8.37 6.18
N GLU A 184 3.73 -8.79 5.26
CA GLU A 184 4.66 -9.89 5.44
C GLU A 184 6.02 -9.44 5.98
N SER A 185 6.35 -8.15 5.91
CA SER A 185 7.70 -7.61 6.12
C SER A 185 8.25 -7.82 7.54
N ASP A 186 7.39 -7.93 8.55
CA ASP A 186 7.74 -8.22 9.94
C ASP A 186 7.27 -9.60 10.41
N ARG A 187 6.86 -10.48 9.46
CA ARG A 187 6.27 -11.81 9.69
C ARG A 187 4.94 -11.77 10.47
N SER A 188 4.37 -10.62 10.65
CA SER A 188 3.12 -10.43 11.41
C SER A 188 1.89 -11.02 10.72
N ILE A 189 1.96 -11.31 9.44
CA ILE A 189 0.93 -12.04 8.69
C ILE A 189 0.50 -13.35 9.38
N ARG A 190 1.39 -13.95 10.19
CA ARG A 190 1.09 -15.18 10.97
C ARG A 190 0.05 -14.99 12.06
N GLU A 191 -0.25 -13.77 12.46
CA GLU A 191 -1.27 -13.44 13.45
C GLU A 191 -2.70 -13.55 12.88
N PHE A 192 -2.84 -13.59 11.55
CA PHE A 192 -4.13 -13.54 10.87
C PHE A 192 -4.64 -14.93 10.48
N SER A 193 -5.97 -15.12 10.59
CA SER A 193 -6.70 -16.34 10.19
C SER A 193 -8.02 -15.92 9.52
N PRO A 194 -7.97 -15.36 8.29
CA PRO A 194 -9.14 -14.82 7.61
C PRO A 194 -10.09 -15.92 7.10
N ASP A 195 -11.32 -15.55 6.74
CA ASP A 195 -12.22 -16.43 6.00
C ASP A 195 -11.75 -16.58 4.56
N TYR A 196 -11.38 -15.47 3.92
CA TYR A 196 -10.88 -15.44 2.56
C TYR A 196 -9.54 -14.73 2.48
N ALA A 197 -8.67 -15.20 1.60
CA ALA A 197 -7.37 -14.60 1.33
C ALA A 197 -7.18 -14.27 -0.15
N ILE A 198 -6.54 -13.12 -0.44
CA ILE A 198 -5.92 -12.87 -1.73
C ILE A 198 -4.40 -12.85 -1.50
N LEU A 199 -3.66 -13.68 -2.23
CA LEU A 199 -2.22 -13.62 -2.32
C LEU A 199 -1.84 -13.15 -3.72
N LEU A 200 -1.24 -11.96 -3.85
CA LEU A 200 -1.01 -11.33 -5.15
C LEU A 200 0.27 -11.80 -5.85
N ASN A 201 1.37 -11.83 -5.13
CA ASN A 201 2.68 -12.15 -5.68
C ASN A 201 3.71 -12.37 -4.56
N ILE A 202 4.87 -12.90 -4.94
CA ILE A 202 6.06 -13.02 -4.08
C ILE A 202 7.21 -12.28 -4.78
N GLY A 203 7.68 -11.20 -4.18
CA GLY A 203 8.84 -10.42 -4.61
C GLY A 203 10.07 -10.69 -3.74
N ASN A 204 11.14 -9.90 -3.95
CA ASN A 204 12.43 -10.06 -3.25
C ASN A 204 12.76 -8.85 -2.34
N ASP A 205 11.75 -8.18 -1.74
CA ASP A 205 11.98 -6.89 -1.06
C ASP A 205 12.71 -6.99 0.29
N HIS A 206 12.37 -7.97 1.16
CA HIS A 206 12.86 -8.03 2.55
C HIS A 206 13.38 -9.40 2.97
N TYR A 207 12.97 -10.46 2.30
CA TYR A 207 13.30 -11.86 2.58
C TYR A 207 13.59 -12.59 1.28
N SER A 208 14.26 -13.73 1.37
CA SER A 208 14.40 -14.62 0.23
C SER A 208 13.03 -15.14 -0.24
N ALA A 209 12.92 -15.47 -1.52
CA ALA A 209 11.69 -16.03 -2.08
C ALA A 209 11.22 -17.27 -1.32
N ASP A 210 12.15 -18.10 -0.85
CA ASP A 210 11.82 -19.32 -0.09
C ASP A 210 11.28 -19.03 1.31
N GLU A 211 11.82 -18.04 2.02
CA GLU A 211 11.27 -17.59 3.30
C GLU A 211 9.86 -17.02 3.13
N LEU A 212 9.64 -16.20 2.10
CA LEU A 212 8.31 -15.66 1.80
C LEU A 212 7.33 -16.78 1.43
N ARG A 213 7.75 -17.79 0.65
CA ARG A 213 6.92 -18.98 0.35
C ARG A 213 6.45 -19.67 1.63
N GLN A 214 7.35 -19.88 2.60
CA GLN A 214 6.99 -20.49 3.88
C GLN A 214 5.97 -19.64 4.68
N VAL A 215 6.18 -18.32 4.71
CA VAL A 215 5.30 -17.38 5.41
C VAL A 215 3.91 -17.37 4.77
N PHE A 216 3.82 -17.29 3.44
CA PHE A 216 2.54 -17.29 2.74
C PHE A 216 1.86 -18.66 2.75
N THR A 217 2.60 -19.76 2.69
CA THR A 217 2.03 -21.11 2.89
C THR A 217 1.36 -21.21 4.26
N ALA A 218 2.05 -20.78 5.33
CA ALA A 218 1.46 -20.80 6.68
C ALA A 218 0.21 -19.91 6.81
N PHE A 219 0.18 -18.78 6.12
CA PHE A 219 -0.99 -17.90 6.06
C PHE A 219 -2.17 -18.57 5.34
N LEU A 220 -1.94 -19.19 4.18
CA LEU A 220 -2.98 -19.91 3.43
C LEU A 220 -3.54 -21.11 4.22
N HIS A 221 -2.71 -21.82 4.98
CA HIS A 221 -3.16 -22.90 5.87
C HIS A 221 -4.09 -22.42 7.00
N LYS A 222 -4.02 -21.15 7.38
CA LYS A 222 -4.91 -20.53 8.38
C LYS A 222 -6.15 -19.91 7.76
N THR A 223 -6.24 -19.82 6.45
CA THR A 223 -7.41 -19.30 5.73
C THR A 223 -8.51 -20.36 5.76
N ARG A 224 -9.75 -19.96 6.05
CA ARG A 224 -10.83 -20.90 6.43
C ARG A 224 -11.71 -21.33 5.27
N CYS A 225 -12.12 -20.41 4.39
CA CYS A 225 -13.19 -20.63 3.41
C CYS A 225 -12.70 -20.68 1.98
N GLY A 226 -11.74 -19.83 1.60
CA GLY A 226 -11.23 -19.83 0.23
C GLY A 226 -10.14 -18.81 -0.04
N ALA A 227 -9.43 -18.98 -1.17
CA ALA A 227 -8.36 -18.08 -1.56
C ALA A 227 -8.36 -17.76 -3.05
N VAL A 228 -7.67 -16.67 -3.38
CA VAL A 228 -7.37 -16.24 -4.75
C VAL A 228 -5.86 -16.07 -4.89
N LEU A 229 -5.26 -16.76 -5.87
CA LEU A 229 -3.82 -16.75 -6.10
C LEU A 229 -3.50 -16.60 -7.58
N PRO A 230 -2.31 -16.09 -7.94
CA PRO A 230 -1.82 -16.24 -9.30
C PRO A 230 -1.49 -17.72 -9.59
N THR A 231 -1.68 -18.17 -10.83
CA THR A 231 -1.38 -19.55 -11.26
C THR A 231 0.06 -19.96 -10.95
N ALA A 232 1.01 -19.03 -10.98
CA ALA A 232 2.41 -19.25 -10.63
C ALA A 232 2.63 -19.70 -9.17
N LEU A 233 1.66 -19.45 -8.28
CA LEU A 233 1.72 -19.79 -6.85
C LEU A 233 0.82 -20.96 -6.46
N GLN A 234 0.27 -21.70 -7.42
CA GLN A 234 -0.66 -22.82 -7.18
C GLN A 234 -0.09 -23.88 -6.21
N LEU A 235 1.22 -24.09 -6.19
CA LEU A 235 1.87 -25.07 -5.30
C LEU A 235 1.85 -24.67 -3.82
N LEU A 236 1.48 -23.43 -3.48
CA LEU A 236 1.32 -22.98 -2.09
C LEU A 236 -0.09 -23.28 -1.53
N CYS A 237 -1.02 -23.72 -2.39
CA CYS A 237 -2.40 -23.98 -1.99
C CYS A 237 -2.50 -25.22 -1.11
N PRO A 238 -3.14 -25.12 0.07
CA PRO A 238 -3.56 -26.30 0.81
C PRO A 238 -4.64 -27.08 0.05
N ASP A 239 -4.57 -28.41 0.03
CA ASP A 239 -5.51 -29.27 -0.71
C ASP A 239 -6.99 -29.11 -0.28
N HIS A 240 -7.22 -28.72 0.97
CA HIS A 240 -8.56 -28.55 1.54
C HIS A 240 -9.20 -27.19 1.23
N LEU A 241 -8.43 -26.21 0.73
CA LEU A 241 -8.90 -24.84 0.54
C LEU A 241 -9.44 -24.64 -0.89
N PRO A 242 -10.71 -24.22 -1.09
CA PRO A 242 -11.21 -23.78 -2.38
C PRO A 242 -10.39 -22.59 -2.91
N VAL A 243 -9.85 -22.71 -4.12
CA VAL A 243 -9.01 -21.69 -4.72
C VAL A 243 -9.53 -21.30 -6.11
N ARG A 244 -9.48 -19.99 -6.39
CA ARG A 244 -9.58 -19.43 -7.74
C ARG A 244 -8.25 -18.82 -8.15
N PHE A 245 -8.00 -18.84 -9.44
CA PHE A 245 -6.72 -18.36 -9.97
C PHE A 245 -6.89 -17.13 -10.85
N PHE A 246 -5.84 -16.34 -10.92
CA PHE A 246 -5.65 -15.32 -11.95
C PHE A 246 -4.28 -15.48 -12.58
N ALA A 247 -4.11 -14.92 -13.80
CA ALA A 247 -2.86 -14.98 -14.53
C ALA A 247 -2.58 -13.67 -15.25
N GLU A 248 -1.32 -13.44 -15.62
CA GLU A 248 -0.91 -12.27 -16.37
C GLU A 248 -1.32 -12.36 -17.85
N GLN A 249 -1.45 -13.58 -18.35
CA GLN A 249 -1.80 -13.91 -19.74
C GLN A 249 -2.56 -15.23 -19.80
N ALA A 250 -3.06 -15.55 -20.98
CA ALA A 250 -3.77 -16.80 -21.22
C ALA A 250 -3.00 -18.03 -20.73
N VAL A 251 -3.71 -18.92 -20.05
CA VAL A 251 -3.21 -20.23 -19.60
C VAL A 251 -3.81 -21.34 -20.47
N SER A 252 -3.11 -22.46 -20.61
CA SER A 252 -3.57 -23.61 -21.38
C SER A 252 -4.05 -24.76 -20.49
N GLY A 253 -4.98 -25.59 -20.99
CA GLY A 253 -5.47 -26.80 -20.31
C GLY A 253 -6.67 -26.58 -19.41
N LYS A 254 -6.93 -27.50 -18.47
CA LYS A 254 -8.14 -27.51 -17.60
C LYS A 254 -8.29 -26.32 -16.65
N GLN A 255 -7.25 -25.49 -16.50
CA GLN A 255 -7.28 -24.30 -15.64
C GLN A 255 -7.95 -23.09 -16.29
N THR A 256 -8.21 -23.11 -17.61
CA THR A 256 -8.81 -21.97 -18.32
C THR A 256 -10.16 -21.56 -17.75
N ASP A 257 -11.02 -22.50 -17.38
CA ASP A 257 -12.39 -22.22 -16.92
C ASP A 257 -12.46 -21.57 -15.52
N THR A 258 -11.39 -21.63 -14.74
CA THR A 258 -11.32 -21.11 -13.36
C THR A 258 -10.31 -19.99 -13.18
N THR A 259 -9.63 -19.57 -14.25
CA THR A 259 -8.59 -18.55 -14.22
C THR A 259 -9.03 -17.28 -14.94
N ALA A 260 -8.98 -16.13 -14.26
CA ALA A 260 -9.16 -14.83 -14.88
C ALA A 260 -7.81 -14.28 -15.37
N PHE A 261 -7.77 -13.72 -16.56
CA PHE A 261 -6.62 -13.00 -17.10
C PHE A 261 -7.10 -11.88 -18.03
N PRO A 262 -6.35 -10.75 -18.09
CA PRO A 262 -6.74 -9.64 -18.95
C PRO A 262 -6.40 -9.92 -20.43
N GLU A 263 -7.29 -9.51 -21.30
CA GLU A 263 -7.14 -9.55 -22.75
C GLU A 263 -7.37 -8.15 -23.34
N ASN A 264 -6.75 -7.84 -24.45
CA ASN A 264 -6.97 -6.59 -25.18
C ASN A 264 -6.79 -5.33 -24.32
N TYR A 265 -5.77 -5.32 -23.43
CA TYR A 265 -5.47 -4.17 -22.57
C TYR A 265 -5.14 -2.94 -23.43
N GLN A 266 -5.79 -1.82 -23.11
CA GLN A 266 -5.55 -0.52 -23.73
C GLN A 266 -5.48 0.56 -22.65
N ALA A 267 -4.40 1.33 -22.63
CA ALA A 267 -4.32 2.54 -21.83
C ALA A 267 -5.17 3.63 -22.48
N THR A 268 -5.92 4.40 -21.68
CA THR A 268 -6.72 5.54 -22.11
C THR A 268 -6.29 6.81 -21.37
N PRO A 269 -6.66 8.00 -21.83
CA PRO A 269 -6.37 9.23 -21.09
C PRO A 269 -6.93 9.25 -19.66
N GLU A 270 -8.07 8.56 -19.43
CA GLU A 270 -8.75 8.50 -18.14
C GLU A 270 -8.30 7.33 -17.27
N GLY A 271 -7.57 6.33 -17.84
CA GLY A 271 -7.16 5.13 -17.12
C GLY A 271 -6.84 3.96 -18.06
N CYS A 272 -7.63 2.89 -18.02
CA CYS A 272 -7.50 1.79 -18.97
C CYS A 272 -8.82 1.06 -19.21
N GLN A 273 -8.85 0.32 -20.32
CA GLN A 273 -9.90 -0.65 -20.62
C GLN A 273 -9.29 -1.99 -21.04
N PHE A 274 -9.97 -3.07 -20.71
CA PHE A 274 -9.58 -4.44 -21.09
C PHE A 274 -10.77 -5.40 -20.97
N GLN A 275 -10.69 -6.52 -21.68
CA GLN A 275 -11.59 -7.65 -21.46
C GLN A 275 -10.98 -8.53 -20.37
N MET A 276 -11.82 -9.10 -19.52
CA MET A 276 -11.38 -10.10 -18.54
C MET A 276 -11.93 -11.47 -18.92
N HIS A 277 -11.06 -12.44 -19.13
CA HIS A 277 -11.47 -13.82 -19.43
C HIS A 277 -12.41 -14.35 -18.34
N GLY A 278 -13.51 -14.98 -18.75
CA GLY A 278 -14.56 -15.47 -17.84
C GLY A 278 -15.63 -14.45 -17.43
N PHE A 279 -15.53 -13.19 -17.91
CA PHE A 279 -16.51 -12.13 -17.62
C PHE A 279 -17.06 -11.53 -18.92
N PRO A 280 -18.40 -11.32 -18.99
CA PRO A 280 -19.06 -11.00 -20.26
C PRO A 280 -18.85 -9.55 -20.73
N SER A 281 -18.52 -8.62 -19.83
CA SER A 281 -18.42 -7.19 -20.13
C SER A 281 -16.98 -6.69 -19.99
N PRO A 282 -16.55 -5.73 -20.83
CA PRO A 282 -15.23 -5.10 -20.65
C PRO A 282 -15.19 -4.31 -19.34
N ILE A 283 -13.99 -4.17 -18.81
CA ILE A 283 -13.69 -3.35 -17.64
C ILE A 283 -13.13 -2.03 -18.13
N ILE A 284 -13.71 -0.95 -17.67
CA ILE A 284 -13.22 0.42 -17.87
C ILE A 284 -12.95 0.99 -16.48
N CYS A 285 -11.72 1.39 -16.19
CA CYS A 285 -11.36 1.88 -14.87
C CYS A 285 -10.31 3.00 -14.94
N GLN A 286 -10.24 3.78 -13.85
CA GLN A 286 -9.31 4.91 -13.74
C GLN A 286 -7.87 4.48 -13.38
N GLN A 287 -7.67 3.21 -13.09
CA GLN A 287 -6.36 2.67 -12.74
C GLN A 287 -5.47 2.54 -13.98
N ASN A 288 -4.16 2.57 -13.79
CA ASN A 288 -3.20 2.63 -14.88
C ASN A 288 -2.18 1.50 -14.81
N GLY A 289 -1.69 1.11 -15.98
CA GLY A 289 -0.69 0.05 -16.12
C GLY A 289 -1.29 -1.34 -16.15
N LEU A 290 -0.62 -2.25 -16.84
CA LEU A 290 -1.06 -3.65 -17.01
C LEU A 290 -1.21 -4.38 -15.66
N HIS A 291 -0.38 -4.02 -14.66
CA HIS A 291 -0.50 -4.55 -13.31
C HIS A 291 -1.85 -4.25 -12.65
N SER A 292 -2.54 -3.16 -13.04
CA SER A 292 -3.89 -2.87 -12.57
C SER A 292 -4.91 -3.86 -13.14
N ALA A 293 -4.72 -4.33 -14.37
CA ALA A 293 -5.58 -5.37 -14.92
C ALA A 293 -5.40 -6.71 -14.19
N TRP A 294 -4.19 -7.05 -13.75
CA TRP A 294 -3.93 -8.23 -12.90
C TRP A 294 -4.57 -8.08 -11.51
N ASN A 295 -4.46 -6.90 -10.91
CA ASN A 295 -5.14 -6.60 -9.65
C ASN A 295 -6.67 -6.73 -9.78
N ALA A 296 -7.24 -6.25 -10.89
CA ALA A 296 -8.67 -6.40 -11.18
C ALA A 296 -9.08 -7.88 -11.33
N ALA A 297 -8.23 -8.72 -11.95
CA ALA A 297 -8.45 -10.15 -12.05
C ALA A 297 -8.55 -10.80 -10.66
N ALA A 298 -7.66 -10.44 -9.74
CA ALA A 298 -7.70 -10.94 -8.36
C ALA A 298 -8.98 -10.50 -7.62
N VAL A 299 -9.39 -9.24 -7.77
CA VAL A 299 -10.65 -8.72 -7.19
C VAL A 299 -11.86 -9.48 -7.73
N LEU A 300 -11.98 -9.62 -9.06
CA LEU A 300 -13.10 -10.32 -9.70
C LEU A 300 -13.18 -11.79 -9.29
N GLN A 301 -12.04 -12.45 -9.18
CA GLN A 301 -12.00 -13.85 -8.75
C GLN A 301 -12.49 -14.02 -7.30
N LEU A 302 -12.14 -13.09 -6.42
CA LEU A 302 -12.69 -13.14 -5.06
C LEU A 302 -14.18 -12.85 -5.04
N LEU A 303 -14.66 -11.82 -5.74
CA LEU A 303 -16.09 -11.54 -5.84
C LEU A 303 -16.87 -12.75 -6.41
N SER A 304 -16.32 -13.42 -7.41
CA SER A 304 -16.90 -14.65 -7.99
C SER A 304 -16.93 -15.79 -6.97
N LEU A 305 -15.92 -15.91 -6.12
CA LEU A 305 -15.88 -16.91 -5.05
C LEU A 305 -16.97 -16.61 -4.00
N LEU A 306 -17.13 -15.34 -3.60
CA LEU A 306 -18.19 -14.91 -2.67
C LEU A 306 -19.61 -15.16 -3.23
N ILE A 307 -19.81 -15.02 -4.55
CA ILE A 307 -21.09 -15.41 -5.20
C ILE A 307 -21.29 -16.91 -5.10
N LYS A 308 -20.28 -17.72 -5.44
CA LYS A 308 -20.35 -19.18 -5.37
C LYS A 308 -20.71 -19.67 -3.97
N ASP A 309 -20.18 -19.01 -2.95
CA ASP A 309 -20.41 -19.38 -1.54
C ASP A 309 -21.70 -18.74 -0.95
N GLY A 310 -22.49 -18.05 -1.79
CA GLY A 310 -23.80 -17.47 -1.41
C GLY A 310 -23.72 -16.19 -0.58
N LEU A 311 -22.52 -15.59 -0.43
CA LEU A 311 -22.32 -14.36 0.34
C LEU A 311 -22.65 -13.09 -0.48
N LEU A 312 -22.62 -13.19 -1.81
CA LEU A 312 -23.10 -12.16 -2.73
C LEU A 312 -24.24 -12.71 -3.59
N GLN A 313 -25.31 -11.92 -3.76
CA GLN A 313 -26.47 -12.27 -4.58
C GLN A 313 -26.36 -11.72 -6.02
N ASN A 314 -25.29 -11.04 -6.34
CA ASN A 314 -25.04 -10.42 -7.63
C ASN A 314 -24.79 -11.47 -8.73
N LYS A 315 -25.07 -11.10 -9.98
CA LYS A 315 -24.71 -11.91 -11.15
C LYS A 315 -23.25 -11.60 -11.55
N LEU A 316 -22.57 -12.57 -12.10
CA LEU A 316 -21.19 -12.38 -12.63
C LEU A 316 -21.09 -11.21 -13.63
N ALA A 317 -22.15 -10.98 -14.40
CA ALA A 317 -22.20 -9.86 -15.36
C ALA A 317 -22.19 -8.46 -14.73
N GLU A 318 -22.51 -8.34 -13.45
CA GLU A 318 -22.54 -7.06 -12.73
C GLU A 318 -21.18 -6.71 -12.13
N LEU A 319 -20.29 -7.69 -11.97
CA LEU A 319 -18.99 -7.50 -11.31
C LEU A 319 -18.05 -6.53 -12.07
N PRO A 320 -17.91 -6.58 -13.41
CA PRO A 320 -17.04 -5.65 -14.12
C PRO A 320 -17.36 -4.19 -13.87
N SER A 321 -18.65 -3.81 -13.80
CA SER A 321 -19.06 -2.43 -13.54
C SER A 321 -18.73 -1.95 -12.13
N SER A 322 -18.68 -2.84 -11.14
CA SER A 322 -18.33 -2.49 -9.76
C SER A 322 -16.88 -2.00 -9.62
N LEU A 323 -16.00 -2.40 -10.57
CA LEU A 323 -14.61 -1.97 -10.55
C LEU A 323 -14.38 -0.56 -11.12
N SER A 324 -15.31 -0.05 -11.91
CA SER A 324 -15.18 1.26 -12.58
C SER A 324 -15.25 2.44 -11.61
N ALA A 325 -15.88 2.27 -10.45
CA ALA A 325 -16.06 3.32 -9.45
C ALA A 325 -14.79 3.65 -8.67
N PHE A 326 -13.80 2.76 -8.65
CA PHE A 326 -12.60 2.93 -7.84
C PHE A 326 -11.73 4.09 -8.29
N ARG A 327 -11.56 5.09 -7.43
CA ARG A 327 -10.77 6.30 -7.69
C ARG A 327 -9.30 6.19 -7.30
N GLY A 328 -8.86 5.00 -6.89
CA GLY A 328 -7.47 4.71 -6.54
C GLY A 328 -7.11 5.04 -5.09
N VAL A 329 -5.81 4.91 -4.83
CA VAL A 329 -5.19 5.18 -3.53
C VAL A 329 -4.17 6.29 -3.70
N ARG A 330 -4.08 7.21 -2.75
CA ARG A 330 -3.07 8.27 -2.75
C ARG A 330 -1.67 7.67 -2.92
N GLN A 331 -0.83 8.33 -3.69
CA GLN A 331 0.55 7.91 -4.00
C GLN A 331 0.65 6.53 -4.69
N ARG A 332 -0.39 6.09 -5.41
CA ARG A 332 -0.37 4.88 -6.25
C ARG A 332 -0.72 5.26 -7.67
N PHE A 333 0.28 5.69 -8.43
CA PHE A 333 0.12 6.27 -9.77
C PHE A 333 -0.96 7.39 -9.76
N GLU A 334 -0.90 8.24 -8.76
CA GLU A 334 -1.89 9.30 -8.53
C GLU A 334 -1.66 10.47 -9.49
N LEU A 335 -2.65 10.76 -10.32
CA LEU A 335 -2.62 11.93 -11.20
C LEU A 335 -2.98 13.18 -10.40
N LEU A 336 -2.03 14.11 -10.28
CA LEU A 336 -2.17 15.35 -9.52
C LEU A 336 -2.35 16.61 -10.39
N SER A 337 -2.47 16.41 -11.70
CA SER A 337 -2.73 17.51 -12.65
C SER A 337 -4.16 17.97 -12.60
N THR A 338 -4.37 19.28 -12.84
CA THR A 338 -5.69 19.83 -13.10
C THR A 338 -6.08 19.63 -14.57
N PRO A 339 -7.38 19.53 -14.90
CA PRO A 339 -7.83 19.53 -16.29
C PRO A 339 -7.29 20.73 -17.03
N GLY A 340 -6.61 20.52 -18.17
CA GLY A 340 -5.99 21.58 -18.98
C GLY A 340 -4.51 21.80 -18.74
N ASP A 341 -3.87 21.14 -17.76
CA ASP A 341 -2.43 21.19 -17.62
C ASP A 341 -1.73 20.55 -18.83
N SER A 342 -0.78 21.27 -19.42
CA SER A 342 -0.04 20.83 -20.61
C SER A 342 0.91 19.66 -20.36
N CYS A 343 1.27 19.43 -19.12
CA CYS A 343 2.18 18.35 -18.70
C CYS A 343 1.63 17.67 -17.42
N PRO A 344 1.08 16.45 -17.54
CA PRO A 344 0.57 15.69 -16.41
C PRO A 344 1.63 15.43 -15.34
N ARG A 345 1.21 15.53 -14.06
CA ARG A 345 2.03 15.25 -12.88
C ARG A 345 1.49 14.04 -12.16
N ILE A 346 2.34 13.06 -11.95
CA ILE A 346 2.00 11.79 -11.33
C ILE A 346 2.84 11.63 -10.07
N ASN A 347 2.22 11.19 -8.98
CA ASN A 347 2.93 10.80 -7.77
C ASN A 347 2.74 9.29 -7.52
N ASP A 348 3.85 8.59 -7.25
CA ASP A 348 3.84 7.15 -6.99
C ASP A 348 4.75 6.80 -5.80
N TYR A 349 4.34 5.80 -5.05
CA TYR A 349 5.09 5.26 -3.91
C TYR A 349 6.22 4.30 -4.32
N ALA A 350 6.52 4.18 -5.61
CA ALA A 350 7.58 3.32 -6.11
C ALA A 350 8.92 3.66 -5.46
N HIS A 351 9.60 2.66 -4.90
CA HIS A 351 10.80 2.84 -4.10
C HIS A 351 11.83 1.71 -4.24
N ASN A 352 11.55 0.73 -5.08
CA ASN A 352 12.48 -0.33 -5.47
C ASN A 352 12.51 -0.48 -7.00
N PRO A 353 13.52 -1.17 -7.57
CA PRO A 353 13.70 -1.25 -9.02
C PRO A 353 12.48 -1.76 -9.79
N GLU A 354 11.80 -2.79 -9.30
CA GLU A 354 10.62 -3.39 -9.95
C GLU A 354 9.45 -2.40 -9.99
N LYS A 355 9.16 -1.71 -8.88
CA LYS A 355 8.09 -0.72 -8.78
C LYS A 355 8.39 0.53 -9.62
N ILE A 356 9.64 0.98 -9.65
CA ILE A 356 10.09 2.11 -10.51
C ILE A 356 9.88 1.77 -11.98
N SER A 357 10.28 0.58 -12.44
CA SER A 357 10.07 0.14 -13.82
C SER A 357 8.59 0.02 -14.16
N ALA A 358 7.77 -0.50 -13.25
CA ALA A 358 6.32 -0.60 -13.46
C ALA A 358 5.67 0.79 -13.58
N ALA A 359 6.07 1.75 -12.74
CA ALA A 359 5.57 3.12 -12.81
C ALA A 359 5.98 3.84 -14.09
N LEU A 360 7.24 3.67 -14.54
CA LEU A 360 7.72 4.19 -15.83
C LEU A 360 6.94 3.59 -17.01
N ALA A 361 6.73 2.27 -17.01
CA ALA A 361 5.95 1.59 -18.05
C ALA A 361 4.49 2.08 -18.10
N ALA A 362 3.86 2.24 -16.94
CA ALA A 362 2.49 2.77 -16.85
C ALA A 362 2.39 4.22 -17.35
N ALA A 363 3.34 5.08 -16.97
CA ALA A 363 3.40 6.47 -17.43
C ALA A 363 3.57 6.54 -18.95
N ARG A 364 4.44 5.71 -19.51
CA ARG A 364 4.67 5.63 -20.95
C ARG A 364 3.46 5.12 -21.73
N ALA A 365 2.80 4.08 -21.22
CA ALA A 365 1.60 3.53 -21.85
C ALA A 365 0.48 4.56 -21.93
N ARG A 366 0.38 5.45 -20.92
CA ARG A 366 -0.69 6.47 -20.87
C ARG A 366 -0.35 7.76 -21.58
N PHE A 367 0.86 8.25 -21.44
CA PHE A 367 1.24 9.61 -21.88
C PHE A 367 2.23 9.63 -23.05
N GLY A 368 2.85 8.49 -23.37
CA GLY A 368 3.89 8.38 -24.39
C GLY A 368 5.28 8.76 -23.87
N SER A 369 6.22 8.97 -24.78
CA SER A 369 7.61 9.38 -24.53
C SER A 369 7.88 10.74 -25.15
N PRO A 370 8.88 11.51 -24.67
CA PRO A 370 9.77 11.19 -23.55
C PRO A 370 9.13 11.46 -22.18
N LEU A 371 9.61 10.71 -21.17
CA LEU A 371 9.24 10.87 -19.77
C LEU A 371 10.30 11.65 -19.00
N LEU A 372 9.85 12.46 -18.03
CA LEU A 372 10.71 13.00 -17.00
C LEU A 372 10.34 12.38 -15.66
N ALA A 373 11.24 11.55 -15.13
CA ALA A 373 11.06 10.89 -13.87
C ALA A 373 11.87 11.56 -12.76
N VAL A 374 11.33 11.61 -11.56
CA VAL A 374 12.01 12.05 -10.34
C VAL A 374 11.92 10.93 -9.33
N PHE A 375 13.02 10.55 -8.70
CA PHE A 375 13.04 9.54 -7.67
C PHE A 375 13.69 10.04 -6.39
N GLN A 376 12.99 9.93 -5.27
CA GLN A 376 13.52 10.20 -3.94
C GLN A 376 13.77 8.88 -3.19
N PRO A 377 15.02 8.47 -2.98
CA PRO A 377 15.33 7.30 -2.16
C PRO A 377 14.95 7.54 -0.68
N HIS A 378 14.49 6.49 0.02
CA HIS A 378 13.99 6.56 1.39
C HIS A 378 14.93 5.92 2.42
N GLY A 379 16.21 6.18 2.30
CA GLY A 379 17.26 5.72 3.21
C GLY A 379 18.54 5.35 2.48
N PHE A 380 19.68 5.56 3.14
CA PHE A 380 21.00 5.32 2.55
C PHE A 380 21.29 3.84 2.35
N ALA A 381 21.01 3.00 3.36
CA ALA A 381 21.23 1.56 3.27
C ALA A 381 20.34 0.90 2.18
N PRO A 382 19.03 1.17 2.09
CA PRO A 382 18.21 0.70 0.99
C PRO A 382 18.72 1.14 -0.39
N LEU A 383 19.16 2.41 -0.54
CA LEU A 383 19.73 2.90 -1.79
C LEU A 383 20.99 2.13 -2.17
N GLY A 384 21.88 1.90 -1.21
CA GLY A 384 23.11 1.13 -1.42
C GLY A 384 22.83 -0.32 -1.82
N PHE A 385 21.86 -0.95 -1.17
CA PHE A 385 21.48 -2.33 -1.46
C PHE A 385 20.90 -2.51 -2.87
N MET A 386 20.04 -1.59 -3.32
CA MET A 386 19.34 -1.75 -4.60
C MET A 386 20.11 -1.21 -5.82
N ARG A 387 21.25 -0.52 -5.68
CA ARG A 387 21.88 0.26 -6.77
C ARG A 387 22.19 -0.55 -8.02
N GLU A 388 22.70 -1.80 -7.91
CA GLU A 388 22.98 -2.64 -9.08
C GLU A 388 21.69 -3.12 -9.77
N ALA A 389 20.69 -3.55 -9.00
CA ALA A 389 19.38 -3.91 -9.53
C ALA A 389 18.68 -2.68 -10.16
N LEU A 390 18.83 -1.50 -9.56
CA LEU A 390 18.30 -0.25 -10.11
C LEU A 390 18.96 0.07 -11.46
N LYS A 391 20.29 -0.05 -11.57
CA LYS A 391 21.02 0.15 -12.83
C LYS A 391 20.50 -0.76 -13.93
N GLN A 392 20.40 -2.08 -13.66
CA GLN A 392 19.91 -3.05 -14.64
C GLN A 392 18.47 -2.77 -15.06
N SER A 393 17.62 -2.43 -14.09
CA SER A 393 16.21 -2.12 -14.33
C SER A 393 16.03 -0.84 -15.16
N LEU A 394 16.82 0.21 -14.90
CA LEU A 394 16.75 1.47 -15.64
C LEU A 394 17.26 1.34 -17.07
N HIS A 395 18.26 0.46 -17.35
CA HIS A 395 18.69 0.17 -18.71
C HIS A 395 17.58 -0.40 -19.59
N GLN A 396 16.64 -1.14 -18.98
CA GLN A 396 15.49 -1.72 -19.70
C GLN A 396 14.31 -0.75 -19.76
N ALA A 397 14.12 0.07 -18.72
CA ALA A 397 12.92 0.90 -18.55
C ALA A 397 13.03 2.29 -19.21
N LEU A 398 14.22 2.92 -19.22
CA LEU A 398 14.40 4.24 -19.83
C LEU A 398 14.57 4.12 -21.35
N GLN A 399 13.93 5.03 -22.08
CA GLN A 399 13.99 5.11 -23.55
C GLN A 399 14.69 6.39 -23.99
N PRO A 400 15.10 6.49 -25.26
CA PRO A 400 15.71 7.69 -25.81
C PRO A 400 14.85 8.94 -25.56
N GLY A 401 15.45 9.98 -24.98
CA GLY A 401 14.79 11.23 -24.62
C GLY A 401 14.21 11.26 -23.20
N ASP A 402 14.11 10.12 -22.50
CA ASP A 402 13.75 10.12 -21.08
C ASP A 402 14.89 10.68 -20.21
N GLN A 403 14.53 11.20 -19.05
CA GLN A 403 15.48 11.64 -18.02
C GLN A 403 15.00 11.23 -16.63
N LEU A 404 15.91 10.77 -15.78
CA LEU A 404 15.68 10.52 -14.37
C LEU A 404 16.46 11.53 -13.50
N ILE A 405 15.76 12.17 -12.56
CA ILE A 405 16.34 13.04 -11.54
C ILE A 405 16.34 12.31 -10.20
N LEU A 406 17.50 12.20 -9.54
CA LEU A 406 17.58 11.68 -8.17
C LEU A 406 17.56 12.86 -7.19
N LEU A 407 16.55 12.88 -6.31
CA LEU A 407 16.50 13.80 -5.16
C LEU A 407 17.38 13.31 -4.01
N PRO A 408 17.74 14.19 -3.05
CA PRO A 408 18.44 13.77 -1.85
C PRO A 408 17.71 12.63 -1.13
N VAL A 409 18.49 11.73 -0.51
CA VAL A 409 17.93 10.63 0.27
C VAL A 409 17.05 11.20 1.39
N TYR A 410 15.78 10.78 1.44
CA TYR A 410 14.93 11.06 2.58
C TYR A 410 15.36 10.18 3.76
N TYR A 411 15.78 10.80 4.85
CA TYR A 411 16.27 10.11 6.02
C TYR A 411 15.35 10.35 7.21
N ALA A 412 14.64 9.30 7.60
CA ALA A 412 13.65 9.37 8.69
C ALA A 412 14.25 9.16 10.09
N GLY A 413 15.59 9.02 10.19
CA GLY A 413 16.31 8.75 11.45
C GLY A 413 16.87 7.33 11.52
N GLY A 414 17.59 7.01 12.61
CA GLY A 414 18.29 5.74 12.84
C GLY A 414 19.80 5.86 12.70
N SER A 415 20.53 4.74 12.87
CA SER A 415 21.98 4.68 12.64
C SER A 415 22.27 4.47 11.15
N SER A 416 23.00 5.39 10.51
CA SER A 416 23.39 5.26 9.10
C SER A 416 24.79 5.85 8.85
N SER A 417 25.49 5.28 7.89
CA SER A 417 26.74 5.85 7.35
C SER A 417 26.52 7.09 6.50
N HIS A 418 25.26 7.49 6.22
CA HIS A 418 24.86 8.52 5.26
C HIS A 418 25.44 8.31 3.84
N LYS A 419 25.68 7.05 3.48
CA LYS A 419 26.20 6.62 2.18
C LYS A 419 25.47 5.35 1.68
N PRO A 420 25.39 5.16 0.32
CA PRO A 420 25.76 6.15 -0.70
C PRO A 420 24.76 7.32 -0.74
N THR A 421 25.22 8.47 -1.17
CA THR A 421 24.36 9.62 -1.47
C THR A 421 23.68 9.45 -2.82
N SER A 422 22.58 10.17 -3.06
CA SER A 422 21.92 10.18 -4.38
C SER A 422 22.83 10.67 -5.49
N ARG A 423 23.76 11.60 -5.21
CA ARG A 423 24.73 12.10 -6.17
C ARG A 423 25.73 11.01 -6.56
N GLU A 424 26.32 10.30 -5.59
CA GLU A 424 27.24 9.19 -5.87
C GLU A 424 26.57 8.12 -6.76
N VAL A 425 25.30 7.78 -6.49
CA VAL A 425 24.56 6.82 -7.31
C VAL A 425 24.22 7.39 -8.69
N ALA A 426 23.84 8.66 -8.80
CA ALA A 426 23.57 9.29 -10.09
C ALA A 426 24.83 9.32 -10.98
N ASP A 427 26.00 9.63 -10.41
CA ASP A 427 27.27 9.64 -11.13
C ASP A 427 27.65 8.23 -11.64
N GLU A 428 27.42 7.18 -10.83
CA GLU A 428 27.60 5.77 -11.24
C GLU A 428 26.67 5.38 -12.41
N LEU A 429 25.38 5.78 -12.33
CA LEU A 429 24.40 5.50 -13.37
C LEU A 429 24.70 6.26 -14.66
N GLN A 430 25.15 7.51 -14.56
CA GLN A 430 25.55 8.34 -15.69
C GLN A 430 26.82 7.77 -16.37
N ALA A 431 27.80 7.31 -15.59
CA ALA A 431 29.00 6.64 -16.11
C ALA A 431 28.65 5.33 -16.83
N ALA A 432 27.51 4.68 -16.49
CA ALA A 432 26.97 3.53 -17.19
C ALA A 432 26.14 3.91 -18.44
N GLY A 433 26.10 5.18 -18.83
CA GLY A 433 25.39 5.65 -20.02
C GLY A 433 23.90 5.91 -19.84
N LEU A 434 23.39 5.94 -18.60
CA LEU A 434 21.99 6.22 -18.32
C LEU A 434 21.73 7.73 -18.21
N PRO A 435 20.59 8.25 -18.68
CA PRO A 435 20.20 9.66 -18.61
C PRO A 435 19.73 10.04 -17.18
N VAL A 436 20.66 10.01 -16.23
CA VAL A 436 20.37 10.27 -14.80
C VAL A 436 21.12 11.50 -14.34
N THR A 437 20.49 12.34 -13.52
CA THR A 437 21.08 13.54 -12.93
C THR A 437 20.67 13.64 -11.46
N ALA A 438 21.60 14.01 -10.56
CA ALA A 438 21.26 14.34 -9.19
C ALA A 438 20.84 15.81 -9.06
N ALA A 439 19.83 16.07 -8.23
CA ALA A 439 19.50 17.40 -7.75
C ALA A 439 19.74 17.47 -6.24
N ASP A 440 20.41 18.51 -5.75
CA ASP A 440 20.71 18.67 -4.32
C ASP A 440 19.53 19.25 -3.53
N THR A 441 18.60 19.90 -4.23
CA THR A 441 17.37 20.45 -3.66
C THR A 441 16.20 20.26 -4.61
N ARG A 442 14.98 20.41 -4.10
CA ARG A 442 13.76 20.38 -4.93
C ARG A 442 13.70 21.54 -5.91
N GLU A 443 14.20 22.72 -5.54
CA GLU A 443 14.28 23.89 -6.41
C GLU A 443 15.20 23.63 -7.62
N GLN A 444 16.33 22.95 -7.41
CA GLN A 444 17.19 22.53 -8.50
C GLN A 444 16.51 21.50 -9.41
N ALA A 445 15.79 20.53 -8.84
CA ALA A 445 15.00 19.58 -9.61
C ALA A 445 13.91 20.30 -10.45
N GLU A 446 13.23 21.30 -9.89
CA GLU A 446 12.24 22.10 -10.63
C GLU A 446 12.85 22.87 -11.80
N GLN A 447 14.08 23.39 -11.66
CA GLN A 447 14.78 24.05 -12.77
C GLN A 447 15.06 23.04 -13.90
N ILE A 448 15.53 21.84 -13.56
CA ILE A 448 15.76 20.77 -14.55
C ILE A 448 14.44 20.39 -15.22
N ILE A 449 13.35 20.23 -14.44
CA ILE A 449 12.02 19.92 -14.95
C ILE A 449 11.55 20.98 -15.95
N ARG A 450 11.65 22.27 -15.60
CA ARG A 450 11.26 23.38 -16.50
C ARG A 450 12.07 23.42 -17.80
N ASN A 451 13.35 23.13 -17.73
CA ASN A 451 14.24 23.16 -18.89
C ASN A 451 14.03 21.97 -19.87
N HIS A 452 13.37 20.92 -19.47
CA HIS A 452 13.09 19.75 -20.31
C HIS A 452 11.81 19.96 -21.14
N SER A 453 11.93 20.62 -22.28
CA SER A 453 10.80 21.14 -23.07
C SER A 453 9.89 20.10 -23.75
N HIS A 454 10.36 18.86 -23.94
CA HIS A 454 9.63 17.84 -24.73
C HIS A 454 8.99 16.72 -23.88
N LYS A 455 9.06 16.81 -22.55
CA LYS A 455 8.46 15.83 -21.66
C LYS A 455 6.96 15.68 -21.85
N LYS A 456 6.45 14.44 -21.84
CA LYS A 456 5.02 14.14 -21.93
C LYS A 456 4.32 14.13 -20.57
N CYS A 457 5.05 13.81 -19.52
CA CYS A 457 4.58 13.93 -18.14
C CYS A 457 5.78 14.01 -17.19
N VAL A 458 5.51 14.40 -15.93
CA VAL A 458 6.44 14.31 -14.81
C VAL A 458 5.97 13.24 -13.84
N LEU A 459 6.77 12.18 -13.68
CA LEU A 459 6.51 11.08 -12.74
C LEU A 459 7.41 11.23 -11.52
N VAL A 460 6.84 11.55 -10.37
CA VAL A 460 7.57 11.68 -9.09
C VAL A 460 7.36 10.42 -8.26
N MET A 461 8.46 9.78 -7.89
CA MET A 461 8.46 8.51 -7.17
C MET A 461 9.21 8.62 -5.85
N GLY A 462 8.68 7.97 -4.80
CA GLY A 462 9.33 7.91 -3.49
C GLY A 462 8.38 7.47 -2.39
N ALA A 463 8.97 6.95 -1.31
CA ALA A 463 8.24 6.45 -0.15
C ALA A 463 8.60 7.23 1.12
N ARG A 464 7.72 7.18 2.13
CA ARG A 464 7.90 7.74 3.48
C ARG A 464 7.89 9.26 3.61
N ASP A 465 8.22 10.02 2.59
CA ASP A 465 8.18 11.49 2.60
C ASP A 465 6.77 11.98 2.23
N ALA A 466 5.99 12.39 3.20
CA ALA A 466 4.63 12.89 3.00
C ALA A 466 4.61 14.18 2.16
N SER A 467 5.65 15.01 2.26
CA SER A 467 5.75 16.29 1.55
C SER A 467 5.97 16.11 0.03
N LEU A 468 6.42 14.93 -0.41
CA LEU A 468 6.70 14.68 -1.83
C LEU A 468 5.46 14.77 -2.70
N ARG A 469 4.32 14.29 -2.20
CA ARG A 469 3.02 14.41 -2.87
C ARG A 469 2.60 15.87 -3.03
N HIS A 470 2.68 16.65 -1.95
CA HIS A 470 2.34 18.07 -1.96
C HIS A 470 3.25 18.86 -2.92
N TRP A 471 4.56 18.60 -2.85
CA TRP A 471 5.51 19.18 -3.80
C TRP A 471 5.16 18.83 -5.26
N THR A 472 4.82 17.57 -5.55
CA THR A 472 4.38 17.15 -6.91
C THR A 472 3.15 17.94 -7.38
N GLN A 473 2.21 18.18 -6.48
CA GLN A 473 0.99 18.95 -6.80
C GLN A 473 1.29 20.42 -7.15
N GLN A 474 2.31 20.99 -6.53
CA GLN A 474 2.72 22.39 -6.76
C GLN A 474 3.67 22.59 -7.95
N LEU A 475 4.26 21.53 -8.49
CA LEU A 475 5.16 21.61 -9.63
C LEU A 475 4.52 22.39 -10.78
N LYS A 476 5.32 23.29 -11.37
CA LYS A 476 4.98 24.01 -12.60
C LYS A 476 5.94 23.54 -13.70
N PRO A 477 5.60 22.43 -14.37
CA PRO A 477 6.47 21.80 -15.35
C PRO A 477 6.59 22.55 -16.66
#